data_b0608e5e9ed5fa4b8898f4679e0ff09d
#
_entry.id   b0608e5e9ed5fa4b8898f4679e0ff09d
#
_cell.length_a   1.000
_cell.length_b   1.000
_cell.length_c   1.000
_cell.angle_alpha   90.00
_cell.angle_beta   90.00
_cell.angle_gamma   90.00
#
_symmetry.space_group_name_H-M   'P 1'
#
loop_
_entity.id
_entity.type
_entity.pdbx_description
1 polymer ?
#
loop_
_entity_poly.entity_id
_entity_poly.type
_entity_poly.pdbx_seq_one_letter_code
_entity_poly.pdbx_strand_id
1 'polypeptide(L)'
;MLTHLLYLHGFRSSPQSTKARWMADWVAAHRPDLVWACPQLPPSPAAALAGIRALTAGWPAATTGVIGSSLGGFYATIFAESLGCRAALVNPAVDPARDLAAHIGRQTMYHAADESFEFRAEYVDELRAMAPPDPLAHPGNILAIVAKGDEVLDWREMTARYARGPLKLIAGSDHGLSDFESHVPDLLRHLRL
;
A
#
# COMPACT_ATOMS: atom_id res chain seq x y z
N MET A 1 14.50 13.12 -9.30
CA MET A 1 13.06 13.31 -9.61
C MET A 1 12.49 11.96 -9.99
N LEU A 2 11.29 11.60 -9.51
CA LEU A 2 10.64 10.34 -9.88
C LEU A 2 10.27 10.30 -11.36
N THR A 3 10.36 9.10 -11.94
CA THR A 3 9.91 8.79 -13.31
C THR A 3 8.85 7.70 -13.34
N HIS A 4 8.73 6.92 -12.26
CA HIS A 4 7.79 5.82 -12.13
C HIS A 4 7.10 5.88 -10.78
N LEU A 5 5.79 5.75 -10.76
CA LEU A 5 4.98 5.72 -9.55
C LEU A 5 3.98 4.57 -9.60
N LEU A 6 4.10 3.68 -8.61
CA LEU A 6 3.20 2.55 -8.41
C LEU A 6 2.21 2.87 -7.28
N TYR A 7 0.94 2.54 -7.47
CA TYR A 7 -0.06 2.57 -6.40
C TYR A 7 -0.63 1.17 -6.16
N LEU A 8 -0.65 0.75 -4.88
CA LEU A 8 -1.15 -0.55 -4.46
C LEU A 8 -2.34 -0.37 -3.51
N HIS A 9 -3.51 -0.83 -3.95
CA HIS A 9 -4.76 -0.73 -3.19
C HIS A 9 -4.88 -1.82 -2.12
N GLY A 10 -5.83 -1.66 -1.19
CA GLY A 10 -6.07 -2.59 -0.09
C GLY A 10 -6.88 -3.85 -0.49
N PHE A 11 -7.15 -4.67 0.52
CA PHE A 11 -8.01 -5.86 0.41
C PHE A 11 -9.43 -5.46 -0.01
N ARG A 12 -10.07 -6.24 -0.87
CA ARG A 12 -11.41 -5.99 -1.44
C ARG A 12 -11.57 -4.66 -2.17
N SER A 13 -10.45 -4.03 -2.54
CA SER A 13 -10.40 -2.73 -3.21
C SER A 13 -9.97 -2.87 -4.68
N SER A 14 -9.82 -1.74 -5.37
CA SER A 14 -9.48 -1.70 -6.78
C SER A 14 -8.76 -0.41 -7.16
N PRO A 15 -8.25 -0.28 -8.40
CA PRO A 15 -7.77 0.99 -8.95
C PRO A 15 -8.82 2.10 -8.98
N GLN A 16 -10.10 1.75 -8.82
CA GLN A 16 -11.23 2.70 -8.76
C GLN A 16 -11.46 3.27 -7.35
N SER A 17 -10.66 2.89 -6.36
CA SER A 17 -10.75 3.45 -5.01
C SER A 17 -10.51 4.97 -5.01
N THR A 18 -11.13 5.68 -4.08
CA THR A 18 -11.07 7.15 -4.01
C THR A 18 -9.63 7.66 -4.02
N LYS A 19 -8.75 7.09 -3.19
CA LYS A 19 -7.34 7.51 -3.11
C LYS A 19 -6.57 7.20 -4.39
N ALA A 20 -6.82 6.04 -5.02
CA ALA A 20 -6.13 5.67 -6.26
C ALA A 20 -6.53 6.60 -7.41
N ARG A 21 -7.84 6.89 -7.56
CA ARG A 21 -8.33 7.84 -8.57
C ARG A 21 -7.80 9.24 -8.33
N TRP A 22 -7.85 9.70 -7.07
CA TRP A 22 -7.33 11.03 -6.71
C TRP A 22 -5.85 11.16 -7.12
N MET A 23 -5.03 10.17 -6.81
CA MET A 23 -3.62 10.17 -7.20
C MET A 23 -3.41 10.07 -8.71
N ALA A 24 -4.22 9.28 -9.42
CA ALA A 24 -4.17 9.20 -10.87
C ALA A 24 -4.47 10.55 -11.53
N ASP A 25 -5.51 11.24 -11.07
CA ASP A 25 -5.92 12.56 -11.56
C ASP A 25 -4.83 13.60 -11.26
N TRP A 26 -4.26 13.55 -10.05
CA TRP A 26 -3.16 14.44 -9.67
C TRP A 26 -1.92 14.23 -10.58
N VAL A 27 -1.54 12.97 -10.82
CA VAL A 27 -0.42 12.64 -11.71
C VAL A 27 -0.68 13.14 -13.13
N ALA A 28 -1.87 12.88 -13.67
CA ALA A 28 -2.25 13.32 -15.01
C ALA A 28 -2.19 14.84 -15.17
N ALA A 29 -2.58 15.58 -14.12
CA ALA A 29 -2.60 17.04 -14.13
C ALA A 29 -1.21 17.70 -13.91
N HIS A 30 -0.37 17.12 -13.06
CA HIS A 30 0.86 17.79 -12.59
C HIS A 30 2.16 17.11 -13.06
N ARG A 31 2.10 15.82 -13.38
CA ARG A 31 3.25 15.02 -13.79
C ARG A 31 2.90 14.03 -14.91
N PRO A 32 2.41 14.54 -16.07
CA PRO A 32 2.06 13.69 -17.20
C PRO A 32 3.27 12.95 -17.82
N ASP A 33 4.47 13.34 -17.43
CA ASP A 33 5.73 12.67 -17.78
C ASP A 33 5.99 11.39 -16.99
N LEU A 34 5.26 11.19 -15.90
CA LEU A 34 5.48 10.09 -14.97
C LEU A 34 4.77 8.81 -15.45
N VAL A 35 5.48 7.69 -15.45
CA VAL A 35 4.87 6.38 -15.66
C VAL A 35 4.05 6.03 -14.42
N TRP A 36 2.73 6.13 -14.53
CA TRP A 36 1.78 5.77 -13.49
C TRP A 36 1.29 4.34 -13.67
N ALA A 37 1.27 3.56 -12.60
CA ALA A 37 0.69 2.23 -12.59
C ALA A 37 -0.12 1.98 -11.30
N CYS A 38 -1.35 1.49 -11.48
CA CYS A 38 -2.21 1.03 -10.39
C CYS A 38 -2.92 -0.25 -10.85
N PRO A 39 -2.26 -1.43 -10.73
CA PRO A 39 -2.83 -2.68 -11.19
C PRO A 39 -3.98 -3.14 -10.28
N GLN A 40 -4.96 -3.86 -10.83
CA GLN A 40 -5.87 -4.66 -10.02
C GLN A 40 -5.09 -5.81 -9.40
N LEU A 41 -5.08 -5.88 -8.08
CA LEU A 41 -4.40 -6.94 -7.35
C LEU A 41 -5.33 -8.17 -7.25
N PRO A 42 -4.86 -9.36 -7.65
CA PRO A 42 -5.64 -10.58 -7.52
C PRO A 42 -5.75 -11.00 -6.04
N PRO A 43 -6.72 -11.87 -5.69
CA PRO A 43 -6.92 -12.35 -4.31
C PRO A 43 -5.74 -13.12 -3.71
N SER A 44 -4.99 -13.88 -4.55
CA SER A 44 -3.77 -14.56 -4.10
C SER A 44 -2.64 -13.57 -3.88
N PRO A 45 -2.09 -13.48 -2.65
CA PRO A 45 -0.95 -12.62 -2.36
C PRO A 45 0.30 -12.94 -3.18
N ALA A 46 0.57 -14.21 -3.42
CA ALA A 46 1.69 -14.64 -4.24
C ALA A 46 1.53 -14.18 -5.70
N ALA A 47 0.33 -14.32 -6.26
CA ALA A 47 0.02 -13.84 -7.60
C ALA A 47 0.07 -12.29 -7.68
N ALA A 48 -0.40 -11.59 -6.65
CA ALA A 48 -0.33 -10.13 -6.56
C ALA A 48 1.13 -9.65 -6.58
N LEU A 49 1.98 -10.23 -5.74
CA LEU A 49 3.41 -9.86 -5.68
C LEU A 49 4.15 -10.22 -6.98
N ALA A 50 3.83 -11.37 -7.59
CA ALA A 50 4.39 -11.75 -8.89
C ALA A 50 3.98 -10.76 -9.99
N GLY A 51 2.71 -10.35 -10.04
CA GLY A 51 2.19 -9.34 -10.96
C GLY A 51 2.86 -7.98 -10.78
N ILE A 52 3.03 -7.53 -9.53
CA ILE A 52 3.75 -6.28 -9.20
C ILE A 52 5.19 -6.34 -9.75
N ARG A 53 5.91 -7.42 -9.49
CA ARG A 53 7.29 -7.61 -9.97
C ARG A 53 7.39 -7.64 -11.50
N ALA A 54 6.46 -8.33 -12.16
CA ALA A 54 6.41 -8.38 -13.61
C ALA A 54 6.13 -7.01 -14.24
N LEU A 55 5.16 -6.27 -13.68
CA LEU A 55 4.78 -4.92 -14.13
C LEU A 55 5.94 -3.93 -14.00
N THR A 56 6.71 -4.04 -12.93
CA THR A 56 7.78 -3.09 -12.60
C THR A 56 9.16 -3.58 -12.99
N ALA A 57 9.24 -4.66 -13.78
CA ALA A 57 10.50 -5.20 -14.27
C ALA A 57 11.27 -4.14 -15.06
N GLY A 58 12.51 -3.87 -14.64
CA GLY A 58 13.34 -2.82 -15.26
C GLY A 58 13.10 -1.39 -14.78
N TRP A 59 12.18 -1.14 -13.84
CA TRP A 59 12.04 0.17 -13.24
C TRP A 59 13.28 0.52 -12.40
N PRO A 60 13.87 1.72 -12.60
CA PRO A 60 15.08 2.09 -11.88
C PRO A 60 14.76 2.48 -10.43
N ALA A 61 15.40 1.82 -9.48
CA ALA A 61 15.16 2.04 -8.04
C ALA A 61 15.25 3.52 -7.61
N ALA A 62 16.24 4.24 -8.13
CA ALA A 62 16.50 5.63 -7.75
C ALA A 62 15.40 6.62 -8.17
N THR A 63 14.59 6.27 -9.17
CA THR A 63 13.52 7.11 -9.72
C THR A 63 12.15 6.46 -9.67
N THR A 64 12.01 5.37 -8.92
CA THR A 64 10.75 4.70 -8.63
C THR A 64 10.24 5.07 -7.25
N GLY A 65 8.94 5.32 -7.13
CA GLY A 65 8.22 5.45 -5.87
C GLY A 65 7.01 4.51 -5.82
N VAL A 66 6.60 4.16 -4.62
CA VAL A 66 5.39 3.36 -4.42
C VAL A 66 4.51 3.98 -3.34
N ILE A 67 3.20 3.96 -3.57
CA ILE A 67 2.18 4.30 -2.58
C ILE A 67 1.41 3.03 -2.28
N GLY A 68 1.17 2.75 -1.00
CA GLY A 68 0.37 1.60 -0.60
C GLY A 68 -0.63 1.93 0.50
N SER A 69 -1.87 1.44 0.37
CA SER A 69 -2.91 1.62 1.38
C SER A 69 -3.37 0.29 1.97
N SER A 70 -3.41 0.17 3.29
CA SER A 70 -3.86 -1.04 4.00
C SER A 70 -3.01 -2.27 3.58
N LEU A 71 -3.62 -3.34 3.06
CA LEU A 71 -2.88 -4.49 2.48
C LEU A 71 -1.92 -4.06 1.35
N GLY A 72 -2.29 -3.05 0.56
CA GLY A 72 -1.37 -2.46 -0.43
C GLY A 72 -0.13 -1.84 0.22
N GLY A 73 -0.23 -1.36 1.46
CA GLY A 73 0.91 -0.88 2.25
C GLY A 73 1.88 -2.00 2.63
N PHE A 74 1.35 -3.19 2.93
CA PHE A 74 2.17 -4.38 3.14
C PHE A 74 2.97 -4.75 1.88
N TYR A 75 2.30 -4.83 0.71
CA TYR A 75 3.01 -5.09 -0.55
C TYR A 75 3.99 -3.99 -0.92
N ALA A 76 3.63 -2.72 -0.68
CA ALA A 76 4.53 -1.58 -0.93
C ALA A 76 5.78 -1.65 -0.06
N THR A 77 5.67 -2.13 1.19
CA THR A 77 6.82 -2.36 2.07
C THR A 77 7.74 -3.43 1.50
N ILE A 78 7.20 -4.58 1.08
CA ILE A 78 7.98 -5.65 0.43
C ILE A 78 8.68 -5.12 -0.83
N PHE A 79 7.94 -4.38 -1.65
CA PHE A 79 8.46 -3.81 -2.89
C PHE A 79 9.60 -2.81 -2.63
N ALA A 80 9.40 -1.88 -1.71
CA ALA A 80 10.39 -0.88 -1.37
C ALA A 80 11.66 -1.49 -0.75
N GLU A 81 11.51 -2.46 0.14
CA GLU A 81 12.64 -3.19 0.73
C GLU A 81 13.44 -3.97 -0.33
N SER A 82 12.74 -4.60 -1.29
CA SER A 82 13.40 -5.39 -2.32
C SER A 82 14.08 -4.54 -3.40
N LEU A 83 13.50 -3.41 -3.77
CA LEU A 83 14.04 -2.52 -4.81
C LEU A 83 14.95 -1.42 -4.25
N GLY A 84 14.82 -1.08 -2.96
CA GLY A 84 15.52 0.05 -2.34
C GLY A 84 14.92 1.42 -2.70
N CYS A 85 13.68 1.46 -3.20
CA CYS A 85 13.01 2.69 -3.61
C CYS A 85 12.26 3.38 -2.44
N ARG A 86 11.68 4.56 -2.69
CA ARG A 86 10.86 5.27 -1.69
C ARG A 86 9.43 4.74 -1.69
N ALA A 87 8.86 4.63 -0.47
CA ALA A 87 7.47 4.25 -0.27
C ALA A 87 6.73 5.25 0.62
N ALA A 88 5.48 5.53 0.30
CA ALA A 88 4.55 6.23 1.18
C ALA A 88 3.35 5.33 1.48
N LEU A 89 3.13 5.05 2.74
CA LEU A 89 2.13 4.09 3.22
C LEU A 89 1.00 4.80 3.94
N VAL A 90 -0.22 4.35 3.72
CA VAL A 90 -1.43 4.86 4.37
C VAL A 90 -2.06 3.71 5.15
N ASN A 91 -2.11 3.85 6.47
CA ASN A 91 -2.64 2.83 7.38
C ASN A 91 -2.22 1.41 6.97
N PRO A 92 -0.89 1.13 6.88
CA PRO A 92 -0.40 -0.11 6.31
C PRO A 92 -0.68 -1.31 7.20
N ALA A 93 -1.12 -2.43 6.62
CA ALA A 93 -1.22 -3.68 7.34
C ALA A 93 0.18 -4.18 7.76
N VAL A 94 0.30 -4.58 9.03
CA VAL A 94 1.57 -5.06 9.62
C VAL A 94 1.62 -6.58 9.61
N ASP A 95 0.56 -7.23 10.07
CA ASP A 95 0.40 -8.69 10.07
C ASP A 95 -0.89 -9.10 9.33
N PRO A 96 -0.93 -8.94 8.00
CA PRO A 96 -2.13 -9.27 7.25
C PRO A 96 -2.46 -10.77 7.27
N ALA A 97 -1.51 -11.65 7.59
CA ALA A 97 -1.79 -13.07 7.74
C ALA A 97 -2.71 -13.35 8.94
N ARG A 98 -2.48 -12.65 10.05
CA ARG A 98 -3.36 -12.69 11.23
C ARG A 98 -4.69 -12.01 10.94
N ASP A 99 -4.64 -10.79 10.41
CA ASP A 99 -5.80 -9.92 10.28
C ASP A 99 -6.81 -10.45 9.27
N LEU A 100 -6.33 -11.08 8.17
CA LEU A 100 -7.20 -11.62 7.13
C LEU A 100 -7.61 -13.07 7.36
N ALA A 101 -7.10 -13.77 8.38
CA ALA A 101 -7.51 -15.13 8.69
C ALA A 101 -9.02 -15.24 8.96
N ALA A 102 -9.63 -14.20 9.54
CA ALA A 102 -11.08 -14.15 9.79
C ALA A 102 -11.91 -13.89 8.51
N HIS A 103 -11.26 -13.60 7.38
CA HIS A 103 -11.91 -13.30 6.10
C HIS A 103 -11.84 -14.46 5.10
N ILE A 104 -11.40 -15.65 5.52
CA ILE A 104 -11.42 -16.84 4.66
C ILE A 104 -12.85 -17.13 4.22
N GLY A 105 -13.04 -17.36 2.91
CA GLY A 105 -14.34 -17.58 2.28
C GLY A 105 -14.68 -16.50 1.26
N ARG A 106 -15.96 -16.43 0.90
CA ARG A 106 -16.46 -15.50 -0.10
C ARG A 106 -16.40 -14.05 0.39
N GLN A 107 -15.75 -13.21 -0.39
CA GLN A 107 -15.59 -11.77 -0.15
C GLN A 107 -16.20 -10.96 -1.27
N THR A 108 -16.82 -9.81 -0.93
CA THR A 108 -17.41 -8.88 -1.89
C THR A 108 -16.50 -7.67 -2.05
N MET A 109 -16.35 -7.16 -3.27
CA MET A 109 -15.58 -5.94 -3.54
C MET A 109 -16.27 -4.70 -2.96
N TYR A 110 -15.50 -3.75 -2.41
CA TYR A 110 -16.08 -2.52 -1.84
C TYR A 110 -16.73 -1.61 -2.90
N HIS A 111 -16.20 -1.61 -4.12
CA HIS A 111 -16.65 -0.70 -5.19
C HIS A 111 -17.47 -1.39 -6.28
N ALA A 112 -17.75 -2.69 -6.13
CA ALA A 112 -18.53 -3.49 -7.04
C ALA A 112 -19.23 -4.60 -6.24
N ALA A 113 -20.40 -4.27 -5.67
CA ALA A 113 -21.12 -5.15 -4.75
C ALA A 113 -21.61 -6.46 -5.39
N ASP A 114 -21.69 -6.51 -6.70
CA ASP A 114 -21.99 -7.67 -7.54
C ASP A 114 -20.76 -8.53 -7.84
N GLU A 115 -19.55 -8.00 -7.64
CA GLU A 115 -18.31 -8.75 -7.80
C GLU A 115 -17.86 -9.39 -6.49
N SER A 116 -17.51 -10.66 -6.55
CA SER A 116 -17.01 -11.40 -5.40
C SER A 116 -15.87 -12.33 -5.79
N PHE A 117 -15.05 -12.67 -4.81
CA PHE A 117 -13.97 -13.64 -4.94
C PHE A 117 -13.91 -14.54 -3.71
N GLU A 118 -13.24 -15.66 -3.84
CA GLU A 118 -12.94 -16.57 -2.73
C GLU A 118 -11.57 -16.22 -2.14
N PHE A 119 -11.53 -15.82 -0.86
CA PHE A 119 -10.28 -15.68 -0.11
C PHE A 119 -9.98 -17.02 0.57
N ARG A 120 -8.93 -17.69 0.14
CA ARG A 120 -8.64 -19.07 0.53
C ARG A 120 -7.71 -19.15 1.73
N ALA A 121 -7.74 -20.27 2.45
CA ALA A 121 -6.85 -20.48 3.60
C ALA A 121 -5.37 -20.42 3.22
N GLU A 122 -5.00 -20.98 2.06
CA GLU A 122 -3.64 -20.92 1.56
C GLU A 122 -3.10 -19.49 1.35
N TYR A 123 -3.98 -18.49 1.13
CA TYR A 123 -3.57 -17.10 0.97
C TYR A 123 -3.05 -16.48 2.27
N VAL A 124 -3.52 -16.98 3.41
CA VAL A 124 -2.98 -16.61 4.73
C VAL A 124 -1.53 -17.12 4.87
N ASP A 125 -1.27 -18.33 4.39
CA ASP A 125 0.10 -18.87 4.41
C ASP A 125 1.02 -18.15 3.43
N GLU A 126 0.51 -17.77 2.25
CA GLU A 126 1.24 -16.91 1.30
C GLU A 126 1.65 -15.57 1.93
N LEU A 127 0.71 -14.90 2.65
CA LEU A 127 1.02 -13.65 3.36
C LEU A 127 2.10 -13.84 4.41
N ARG A 128 2.02 -14.91 5.20
CA ARG A 128 3.01 -15.24 6.23
C ARG A 128 4.39 -15.49 5.62
N ALA A 129 4.45 -16.22 4.52
CA ALA A 129 5.70 -16.58 3.84
C ALA A 129 6.41 -15.37 3.21
N MET A 130 5.67 -14.31 2.84
CA MET A 130 6.24 -13.12 2.21
C MET A 130 6.46 -11.93 3.16
N ALA A 131 6.26 -12.12 4.47
CA ALA A 131 6.42 -11.04 5.44
C ALA A 131 7.78 -10.34 5.28
N PRO A 132 7.80 -8.99 5.23
CA PRO A 132 9.04 -8.25 5.10
C PRO A 132 9.89 -8.39 6.37
N PRO A 133 11.24 -8.22 6.28
CA PRO A 133 12.13 -8.41 7.41
C PRO A 133 11.77 -7.50 8.58
N ASP A 134 12.04 -7.97 9.79
CA ASP A 134 11.95 -7.18 11.02
C ASP A 134 13.30 -7.26 11.76
N PRO A 135 13.99 -6.12 11.93
CA PRO A 135 13.66 -4.77 11.46
C PRO A 135 13.77 -4.60 9.93
N LEU A 136 13.12 -3.54 9.40
CA LEU A 136 13.25 -3.14 8.00
C LEU A 136 14.71 -2.77 7.68
N ALA A 137 15.18 -3.13 6.49
CA ALA A 137 16.54 -2.80 6.02
C ALA A 137 16.68 -1.33 5.62
N HIS A 138 15.61 -0.75 5.04
CA HIS A 138 15.60 0.62 4.51
C HIS A 138 14.52 1.51 5.15
N PRO A 139 14.43 1.61 6.51
CA PRO A 139 13.33 2.31 7.16
C PRO A 139 13.25 3.79 6.77
N GLY A 140 14.36 4.45 6.47
CA GLY A 140 14.39 5.86 6.03
C GLY A 140 13.74 6.12 4.66
N ASN A 141 13.55 5.08 3.85
CA ASN A 141 12.88 5.19 2.56
C ASN A 141 11.35 5.08 2.67
N ILE A 142 10.81 4.71 3.83
CA ILE A 142 9.40 4.40 4.01
C ILE A 142 8.76 5.44 4.93
N LEU A 143 7.87 6.27 4.38
CA LEU A 143 6.97 7.12 5.17
C LEU A 143 5.70 6.34 5.50
N ALA A 144 5.37 6.23 6.78
CA ALA A 144 4.06 5.73 7.21
C ALA A 144 3.17 6.89 7.69
N ILE A 145 1.97 7.01 7.12
CA ILE A 145 0.90 7.90 7.56
C ILE A 145 -0.13 7.04 8.26
N VAL A 146 -0.32 7.25 9.55
CA VAL A 146 -1.09 6.38 10.44
C VAL A 146 -2.16 7.17 11.16
N ALA A 147 -3.42 6.76 11.05
CA ALA A 147 -4.55 7.35 11.74
C ALA A 147 -4.83 6.63 13.06
N LYS A 148 -4.93 7.37 14.17
CA LYS A 148 -5.34 6.80 15.47
C LYS A 148 -6.81 6.36 15.51
N GLY A 149 -7.61 6.90 14.61
CA GLY A 149 -9.01 6.53 14.47
C GLY A 149 -9.24 5.33 13.54
N ASP A 150 -8.17 4.64 13.09
CA ASP A 150 -8.32 3.42 12.30
C ASP A 150 -9.09 2.36 13.10
N GLU A 151 -10.27 2.01 12.59
CA GLU A 151 -11.21 1.06 13.22
C GLU A 151 -10.97 -0.41 12.78
N VAL A 152 -10.04 -0.61 11.83
CA VAL A 152 -9.74 -1.92 11.24
C VAL A 152 -8.41 -2.48 11.74
N LEU A 153 -7.37 -1.64 11.77
CA LEU A 153 -6.00 -2.03 12.13
C LEU A 153 -5.51 -1.24 13.36
N ASP A 154 -4.77 -1.90 14.24
CA ASP A 154 -4.21 -1.21 15.42
C ASP A 154 -3.08 -0.26 15.01
N TRP A 155 -3.34 1.04 15.16
CA TRP A 155 -2.38 2.09 14.88
C TRP A 155 -1.08 1.96 15.69
N ARG A 156 -1.11 1.30 16.87
CA ARG A 156 0.07 1.09 17.72
C ARG A 156 1.03 0.10 17.08
N GLU A 157 0.52 -0.95 16.45
CA GLU A 157 1.34 -1.90 15.68
C GLU A 157 1.98 -1.22 14.47
N MET A 158 1.21 -0.41 13.75
CA MET A 158 1.73 0.37 12.62
C MET A 158 2.84 1.32 13.07
N THR A 159 2.62 2.07 14.15
CA THR A 159 3.63 3.01 14.66
C THR A 159 4.88 2.29 15.18
N ALA A 160 4.75 1.17 15.85
CA ALA A 160 5.88 0.37 16.32
C ALA A 160 6.69 -0.18 15.13
N ARG A 161 6.01 -0.73 14.11
CA ARG A 161 6.62 -1.29 12.91
C ARG A 161 7.47 -0.28 12.14
N TYR A 162 6.95 0.95 11.98
CA TYR A 162 7.59 1.99 11.17
C TYR A 162 8.32 3.06 12.00
N ALA A 163 8.51 2.84 13.31
CA ALA A 163 9.14 3.81 14.24
C ALA A 163 10.56 4.26 13.85
N ARG A 164 11.29 3.47 13.07
CA ARG A 164 12.67 3.77 12.65
C ARG A 164 12.76 4.62 11.39
N GLY A 165 11.62 4.86 10.74
CA GLY A 165 11.49 5.68 9.52
C GLY A 165 10.67 6.95 9.73
N PRO A 166 10.46 7.75 8.68
CA PRO A 166 9.52 8.86 8.71
C PRO A 166 8.11 8.36 9.06
N LEU A 167 7.50 8.99 10.07
CA LEU A 167 6.19 8.61 10.58
C LEU A 167 5.34 9.86 10.79
N LYS A 168 4.13 9.87 10.23
CA LYS A 168 3.10 10.87 10.52
C LYS A 168 1.93 10.20 11.22
N LEU A 169 1.75 10.51 12.51
CA LEU A 169 0.64 10.02 13.32
C LEU A 169 -0.45 11.07 13.38
N ILE A 170 -1.66 10.71 12.95
CA ILE A 170 -2.83 11.58 12.88
C ILE A 170 -3.73 11.29 14.10
N ALA A 171 -4.18 12.33 14.79
CA ALA A 171 -4.96 12.19 16.02
C ALA A 171 -6.36 11.58 15.78
N GLY A 172 -6.94 11.77 14.62
CA GLY A 172 -8.27 11.27 14.21
C GLY A 172 -8.19 10.49 12.91
N SER A 173 -9.12 10.76 12.01
CA SER A 173 -9.37 10.10 10.75
C SER A 173 -9.83 8.63 10.93
N ASP A 174 -9.77 7.79 9.90
CA ASP A 174 -10.30 6.43 9.87
C ASP A 174 -9.37 5.51 9.06
N HIS A 175 -9.72 4.22 8.93
CA HIS A 175 -8.96 3.27 8.11
C HIS A 175 -8.82 3.72 6.66
N GLY A 176 -9.88 4.30 6.12
CA GLY A 176 -9.92 4.84 4.76
C GLY A 176 -9.01 6.06 4.58
N LEU A 177 -8.58 6.73 5.66
CA LEU A 177 -7.99 8.06 5.64
C LEU A 177 -8.87 9.00 4.83
N SER A 178 -10.11 9.24 5.30
CA SER A 178 -11.11 10.02 4.58
C SER A 178 -10.69 11.46 4.30
N ASP A 179 -9.73 11.97 5.07
CA ASP A 179 -9.06 13.27 4.88
C ASP A 179 -7.74 13.17 4.08
N PHE A 180 -7.58 12.15 3.24
CA PHE A 180 -6.37 11.82 2.46
C PHE A 180 -5.73 13.03 1.78
N GLU A 181 -6.54 13.90 1.17
CA GLU A 181 -6.07 15.09 0.45
C GLU A 181 -5.20 16.00 1.31
N SER A 182 -5.54 16.12 2.61
CA SER A 182 -4.79 16.93 3.58
C SER A 182 -3.37 16.37 3.85
N HIS A 183 -3.12 15.12 3.50
CA HIS A 183 -1.87 14.42 3.76
C HIS A 183 -1.03 14.19 2.50
N VAL A 184 -1.59 14.43 1.32
CA VAL A 184 -0.90 14.32 0.04
C VAL A 184 0.38 15.16 -0.03
N PRO A 185 0.45 16.41 0.47
CA PRO A 185 1.70 17.18 0.44
C PRO A 185 2.89 16.50 1.14
N ASP A 186 2.65 15.78 2.23
CA ASP A 186 3.71 15.03 2.92
C ASP A 186 4.16 13.81 2.14
N LEU A 187 3.20 13.12 1.53
CA LEU A 187 3.42 11.98 0.66
C LEU A 187 4.27 12.37 -0.56
N LEU A 188 3.88 13.45 -1.26
CA LEU A 188 4.60 13.97 -2.43
C LEU A 188 6.02 14.41 -2.06
N ARG A 189 6.17 15.14 -0.96
CA ARG A 189 7.48 15.58 -0.46
C ARG A 189 8.39 14.39 -0.18
N HIS A 190 7.88 13.36 0.49
CA HIS A 190 8.65 12.16 0.80
C HIS A 190 9.07 11.42 -0.47
N LEU A 191 8.17 11.28 -1.43
CA LEU A 191 8.43 10.65 -2.72
C LEU A 191 9.29 11.51 -3.67
N ARG A 192 9.50 12.80 -3.37
CA ARG A 192 10.20 13.78 -4.23
C ARG A 192 9.48 14.03 -5.58
N LEU A 193 8.16 14.10 -5.49
CA LEU A 193 7.25 14.46 -6.59
C LEU A 193 7.03 15.97 -6.65
#